data_c85e0907c071891cac4c176c72e5806b
#
_entry.id   c85e0907c071891cac4c176c72e5806b
#
_cell.length_a   1.000
_cell.length_b   1.000
_cell.length_c   1.000
_cell.angle_alpha   90.00
_cell.angle_beta   90.00
_cell.angle_gamma   90.00
#
_symmetry.space_group_name_H-M   'P 1'
#
loop_
_entity.id
_entity.type
_entity.pdbx_description
1 polymer ?
#
loop_
_entity_poly.entity_id
_entity_poly.type
_entity_poly.pdbx_seq_one_letter_code
_entity_poly.pdbx_strand_id
1 'polypeptide(L)'
;NIYTYCNSETQALAAAIGNGEKYDYSDEDMRMGGAIQSSQDGRIVAIIGGRNYSYGLLNFATTKQQPGSSVKPFLDYGLAFENLDWSTGHSINDDDYYNGKFKNWDRQFHGLVTVENALENSWNIPAIKTFDEVQQKIGSDKIQEAMESIGISMNKENIGLASAIGGWSYGISPLEMAGAYATISNNGLYTESHTINYIEV
;
A
#
# COMPACT_ATOMS: atom_id res chain seq x y z
N ASN A 1 17.37 24.96 16.98
CA ASN A 1 16.67 24.96 15.70
C ASN A 1 16.50 23.54 15.18
N ILE A 2 15.32 23.21 14.61
CA ILE A 2 15.04 21.93 13.95
C ILE A 2 14.89 22.19 12.47
N TYR A 3 15.72 21.53 11.67
CA TYR A 3 15.67 21.59 10.21
C TYR A 3 15.04 20.32 9.68
N THR A 4 14.08 20.47 8.76
CA THR A 4 13.31 19.36 8.19
C THR A 4 13.56 19.23 6.68
N TYR A 5 13.20 18.09 6.11
CA TYR A 5 13.22 17.86 4.66
C TYR A 5 11.99 18.40 3.94
N CYS A 6 11.07 19.05 4.66
CA CYS A 6 9.87 19.63 4.05
C CYS A 6 10.26 20.62 2.94
N ASN A 7 9.74 20.35 1.73
CA ASN A 7 9.87 21.29 0.61
C ASN A 7 8.64 22.19 0.60
N SER A 8 8.83 23.49 0.80
CA SER A 8 7.74 24.47 0.96
C SER A 8 6.82 24.57 -0.27
N GLU A 9 7.37 24.46 -1.47
CA GLU A 9 6.58 24.51 -2.71
C GLU A 9 5.75 23.25 -2.89
N THR A 10 6.36 22.07 -2.65
CA THR A 10 5.68 20.78 -2.70
C THR A 10 4.61 20.69 -1.62
N GLN A 11 4.89 21.19 -0.42
CA GLN A 11 3.93 21.22 0.68
C GLN A 11 2.75 22.16 0.38
N ALA A 12 3.00 23.33 -0.20
CA ALA A 12 1.93 24.25 -0.61
C ALA A 12 1.02 23.62 -1.69
N LEU A 13 1.62 22.93 -2.66
CA LEU A 13 0.85 22.20 -3.68
C LEU A 13 0.04 21.05 -3.08
N ALA A 14 0.65 20.26 -2.19
CA ALA A 14 -0.01 19.16 -1.48
C ALA A 14 -1.20 19.68 -0.66
N ALA A 15 -1.03 20.80 0.06
CA ALA A 15 -2.11 21.43 0.82
C ALA A 15 -3.25 21.92 -0.11
N ALA A 16 -2.93 22.56 -1.22
CA ALA A 16 -3.92 23.01 -2.20
C ALA A 16 -4.72 21.84 -2.81
N ILE A 17 -4.07 20.69 -3.06
CA ILE A 17 -4.74 19.46 -3.49
C ILE A 17 -5.65 18.95 -2.36
N GLY A 18 -5.15 18.84 -1.15
CA GLY A 18 -5.93 18.38 0.02
C GLY A 18 -7.15 19.23 0.33
N ASN A 19 -7.06 20.54 0.07
CA ASN A 19 -8.16 21.50 0.28
C ASN A 19 -9.20 21.50 -0.85
N GLY A 20 -8.94 20.82 -1.96
CA GLY A 20 -9.81 20.85 -3.14
C GLY A 20 -9.62 22.07 -4.04
N GLU A 21 -8.54 22.85 -3.86
CA GLU A 21 -8.26 24.05 -4.66
C GLU A 21 -7.76 23.73 -6.08
N LYS A 22 -7.22 22.54 -6.28
CA LYS A 22 -6.71 22.05 -7.58
C LYS A 22 -7.68 21.11 -8.28
N TYR A 23 -8.48 20.39 -7.52
CA TYR A 23 -9.49 19.44 -8.01
C TYR A 23 -10.77 19.66 -7.23
N ASP A 24 -11.89 19.76 -7.93
CA ASP A 24 -13.20 19.85 -7.31
C ASP A 24 -13.63 18.47 -6.82
N TYR A 25 -13.61 18.29 -5.51
CA TYR A 25 -14.15 17.09 -4.87
C TYR A 25 -15.64 17.32 -4.65
N SER A 26 -16.46 16.55 -5.32
CA SER A 26 -17.93 16.66 -5.30
C SER A 26 -18.57 16.42 -3.93
N ASP A 27 -17.80 15.85 -2.98
CA ASP A 27 -18.24 15.55 -1.62
C ASP A 27 -17.43 16.40 -0.62
N GLU A 28 -18.10 17.31 0.07
CA GLU A 28 -17.48 18.18 1.07
C GLU A 28 -16.97 17.40 2.29
N ASP A 29 -17.57 16.24 2.57
CA ASP A 29 -17.18 15.34 3.66
C ASP A 29 -16.02 14.40 3.28
N MET A 30 -15.57 14.43 2.01
CA MET A 30 -14.45 13.61 1.55
C MET A 30 -13.19 13.95 2.35
N ARG A 31 -12.63 12.92 2.96
CA ARG A 31 -11.38 13.00 3.73
C ARG A 31 -10.22 12.53 2.86
N MET A 32 -9.12 13.28 2.90
CA MET A 32 -7.93 12.99 2.13
C MET A 32 -6.72 12.95 3.05
N GLY A 33 -5.88 11.95 2.86
CA GLY A 33 -4.56 11.85 3.47
C GLY A 33 -3.54 11.46 2.43
N GLY A 34 -2.31 11.94 2.56
CA GLY A 34 -1.24 11.59 1.64
C GLY A 34 0.13 11.92 2.18
N ALA A 35 1.14 11.26 1.64
CA ALA A 35 2.54 11.54 1.93
C ALA A 35 3.35 11.51 0.63
N ILE A 36 4.29 12.43 0.51
CA ILE A 36 5.29 12.46 -0.57
C ILE A 36 6.65 12.31 0.07
N GLN A 37 7.33 11.22 -0.30
CA GLN A 37 8.66 10.93 0.22
C GLN A 37 9.62 10.53 -0.89
N SER A 38 10.92 10.66 -0.60
CA SER A 38 11.98 10.15 -1.45
C SER A 38 12.00 8.63 -1.40
N SER A 39 12.00 7.99 -2.57
CA SER A 39 12.11 6.53 -2.67
C SER A 39 13.51 6.00 -2.32
N GLN A 40 14.53 6.84 -2.33
CA GLN A 40 15.92 6.42 -2.10
C GLN A 40 16.30 6.40 -0.61
N ASP A 41 15.82 7.37 0.16
CA ASP A 41 16.29 7.62 1.52
C ASP A 41 15.19 7.88 2.54
N GLY A 42 13.91 7.77 2.17
CA GLY A 42 12.78 7.88 3.09
C GLY A 42 12.46 9.30 3.59
N ARG A 43 13.14 10.35 3.09
CA ARG A 43 12.85 11.73 3.47
C ARG A 43 11.43 12.12 3.08
N ILE A 44 10.65 12.60 4.06
CA ILE A 44 9.31 13.12 3.82
C ILE A 44 9.43 14.58 3.39
N VAL A 45 8.97 14.90 2.18
CA VAL A 45 9.04 16.25 1.61
C VAL A 45 7.74 17.01 1.71
N ALA A 46 6.59 16.32 1.77
CA ALA A 46 5.28 16.92 1.98
C ALA A 46 4.27 15.92 2.54
N ILE A 47 3.25 16.42 3.23
CA ILE A 47 2.15 15.64 3.80
C ILE A 47 0.82 16.34 3.52
N ILE A 48 -0.21 15.54 3.20
CA ILE A 48 -1.61 15.96 3.20
C ILE A 48 -2.26 15.40 4.46
N GLY A 49 -2.45 16.22 5.47
CA GLY A 49 -3.06 15.81 6.75
C GLY A 49 -4.59 15.76 6.71
N GLY A 50 -5.20 16.41 5.73
CA GLY A 50 -6.64 16.51 5.55
C GLY A 50 -7.04 17.83 4.90
N ARG A 51 -8.32 17.99 4.61
CA ARG A 51 -8.89 19.26 4.13
C ARG A 51 -8.84 20.29 5.25
N ASN A 52 -8.31 21.49 4.95
CA ASN A 52 -8.12 22.58 5.91
C ASN A 52 -7.40 22.15 7.19
N TYR A 53 -6.39 21.27 7.02
CA TYR A 53 -5.65 20.71 8.14
C TYR A 53 -4.95 21.78 8.95
N SER A 54 -5.09 21.70 10.28
CA SER A 54 -4.37 22.55 11.24
C SER A 54 -3.89 21.72 12.44
N TYR A 55 -2.96 22.28 13.21
CA TYR A 55 -2.43 21.62 14.40
C TYR A 55 -3.53 21.17 15.36
N GLY A 56 -3.43 19.95 15.84
CA GLY A 56 -4.39 19.35 16.76
C GLY A 56 -5.53 18.57 16.08
N LEU A 57 -5.67 18.64 14.75
CA LEU A 57 -6.62 17.81 14.01
C LEU A 57 -6.03 16.43 13.71
N LEU A 58 -6.92 15.46 13.42
CA LEU A 58 -6.54 14.12 13.00
C LEU A 58 -5.78 14.19 11.68
N ASN A 59 -4.56 13.64 11.67
CA ASN A 59 -3.71 13.60 10.49
C ASN A 59 -4.00 12.34 9.66
N PHE A 60 -4.69 12.51 8.53
CA PHE A 60 -5.04 11.40 7.65
C PHE A 60 -3.84 10.79 6.90
N ALA A 61 -2.68 11.46 6.83
CA ALA A 61 -1.47 10.86 6.29
C ALA A 61 -0.95 9.69 7.16
N THR A 62 -1.23 9.73 8.46
CA THR A 62 -0.81 8.71 9.45
C THR A 62 -1.97 7.88 9.99
N THR A 63 -3.21 8.15 9.55
CA THR A 63 -4.39 7.41 9.96
C THR A 63 -4.52 6.15 9.12
N LYS A 64 -4.65 5.01 9.79
CA LYS A 64 -4.76 3.71 9.12
C LYS A 64 -6.16 3.51 8.53
N GLN A 65 -6.20 3.03 7.29
CA GLN A 65 -7.41 2.70 6.53
C GLN A 65 -7.23 1.35 5.84
N GLN A 66 -8.31 0.71 5.43
CA GLN A 66 -8.23 -0.49 4.61
C GLN A 66 -7.57 -0.15 3.26
N PRO A 67 -6.44 -0.80 2.93
CA PRO A 67 -5.66 -0.43 1.76
C PRO A 67 -6.29 -0.89 0.43
N GLY A 68 -7.22 -1.84 0.46
CA GLY A 68 -7.78 -2.43 -0.75
C GLY A 68 -6.70 -3.07 -1.64
N SER A 69 -6.91 -3.05 -2.93
CA SER A 69 -6.02 -3.67 -3.93
C SER A 69 -4.62 -3.07 -4.01
N SER A 70 -4.34 -1.95 -3.32
CA SER A 70 -3.01 -1.37 -3.32
C SER A 70 -1.94 -2.23 -2.60
N VAL A 71 -2.36 -3.29 -1.88
CA VAL A 71 -1.42 -4.25 -1.26
C VAL A 71 -0.89 -5.30 -2.24
N LYS A 72 -1.59 -5.57 -3.34
CA LYS A 72 -1.29 -6.67 -4.26
C LYS A 72 0.16 -6.71 -4.78
N PRO A 73 0.80 -5.58 -5.13
CA PRO A 73 2.15 -5.58 -5.64
C PRO A 73 3.20 -6.15 -4.67
N PHE A 74 3.07 -5.90 -3.37
CA PHE A 74 4.05 -6.35 -2.40
C PHE A 74 3.57 -7.56 -1.58
N LEU A 75 2.30 -7.64 -1.18
CA LEU A 75 1.79 -8.73 -0.34
C LEU A 75 1.58 -10.03 -1.12
N ASP A 76 0.99 -9.94 -2.31
CA ASP A 76 0.65 -11.13 -3.10
C ASP A 76 1.80 -11.47 -4.05
N TYR A 77 1.98 -10.64 -5.08
CA TYR A 77 2.91 -10.94 -6.17
C TYR A 77 4.37 -10.75 -5.77
N GLY A 78 4.70 -9.75 -4.95
CA GLY A 78 6.05 -9.55 -4.43
C GLY A 78 6.53 -10.77 -3.63
N LEU A 79 5.72 -11.26 -2.71
CA LEU A 79 6.05 -12.46 -1.94
C LEU A 79 6.09 -13.72 -2.79
N ALA A 80 5.26 -13.79 -3.85
CA ALA A 80 5.29 -14.92 -4.78
C ALA A 80 6.58 -14.93 -5.61
N PHE A 81 7.06 -13.77 -6.08
CA PHE A 81 8.35 -13.68 -6.77
C PHE A 81 9.51 -14.11 -5.88
N GLU A 82 9.47 -13.74 -4.61
CA GLU A 82 10.53 -14.05 -3.65
C GLU A 82 10.52 -15.52 -3.20
N ASN A 83 9.34 -16.14 -3.03
CA ASN A 83 9.21 -17.42 -2.34
C ASN A 83 8.73 -18.59 -3.20
N LEU A 84 8.16 -18.33 -4.38
CA LEU A 84 7.60 -19.35 -5.29
C LEU A 84 8.34 -19.45 -6.62
N ASP A 85 9.44 -18.74 -6.80
CA ASP A 85 10.19 -18.66 -8.08
C ASP A 85 9.29 -18.19 -9.25
N TRP A 86 8.29 -17.38 -8.97
CA TRP A 86 7.41 -16.86 -10.00
C TRP A 86 8.02 -15.67 -10.74
N SER A 87 7.51 -15.41 -11.92
CA SER A 87 7.79 -14.20 -12.71
C SER A 87 6.48 -13.54 -13.12
N THR A 88 6.57 -12.37 -13.74
CA THR A 88 5.40 -11.66 -14.30
C THR A 88 4.65 -12.49 -15.36
N GLY A 89 5.35 -13.42 -16.03
CA GLY A 89 4.76 -14.36 -16.99
C GLY A 89 4.14 -15.61 -16.36
N HIS A 90 4.22 -15.82 -15.04
CA HIS A 90 3.59 -16.97 -14.40
C HIS A 90 2.07 -16.94 -14.61
N SER A 91 1.48 -18.10 -14.94
CA SER A 91 0.06 -18.21 -15.29
C SER A 91 -0.78 -18.68 -14.12
N ILE A 92 -1.87 -17.97 -13.85
CA ILE A 92 -2.82 -18.25 -12.78
C ILE A 92 -4.19 -18.46 -13.42
N ASN A 93 -4.94 -19.47 -12.99
CA ASN A 93 -6.30 -19.69 -13.49
C ASN A 93 -7.31 -18.86 -12.68
N ASP A 94 -7.91 -17.87 -13.34
CA ASP A 94 -8.98 -17.05 -12.79
C ASP A 94 -10.34 -17.75 -12.99
N ASP A 95 -10.78 -18.48 -11.98
CA ASP A 95 -12.00 -19.28 -11.98
C ASP A 95 -12.73 -19.21 -10.62
N ASP A 96 -13.90 -19.84 -10.52
CA ASP A 96 -14.69 -19.90 -9.27
C ASP A 96 -14.13 -20.94 -8.27
N TYR A 97 -12.85 -20.84 -7.98
CA TYR A 97 -12.17 -21.74 -7.03
C TYR A 97 -12.77 -21.74 -5.63
N TYR A 98 -13.30 -20.58 -5.19
CA TYR A 98 -13.81 -20.39 -3.83
C TYR A 98 -15.34 -20.46 -3.72
N ASN A 99 -16.03 -21.10 -4.67
CA ASN A 99 -17.48 -21.30 -4.69
C ASN A 99 -18.27 -19.98 -4.49
N GLY A 100 -17.89 -18.94 -5.22
CA GLY A 100 -18.55 -17.65 -5.20
C GLY A 100 -18.26 -16.78 -3.97
N LYS A 101 -17.39 -17.24 -3.04
CA LYS A 101 -17.01 -16.46 -1.86
C LYS A 101 -16.28 -15.17 -2.20
N PHE A 102 -15.43 -15.22 -3.23
CA PHE A 102 -14.71 -14.07 -3.77
C PHE A 102 -15.08 -13.86 -5.23
N LYS A 103 -15.00 -12.62 -5.67
CA LYS A 103 -15.30 -12.23 -7.06
C LYS A 103 -14.34 -11.16 -7.52
N ASN A 104 -14.06 -11.15 -8.81
CA ASN A 104 -13.43 -10.00 -9.45
C ASN A 104 -14.39 -8.79 -9.41
N TRP A 105 -13.84 -7.59 -9.54
CA TRP A 105 -14.62 -6.36 -9.49
C TRP A 105 -15.63 -6.26 -10.65
N ASP A 106 -15.31 -6.83 -11.80
CA ASP A 106 -16.18 -6.93 -12.99
C ASP A 106 -17.15 -8.13 -12.96
N ARG A 107 -17.04 -8.98 -11.90
CA ARG A 107 -17.86 -10.19 -11.69
C ARG A 107 -17.69 -11.27 -12.77
N GLN A 108 -16.57 -11.25 -13.50
CA GLN A 108 -16.26 -12.25 -14.52
C GLN A 108 -15.03 -13.06 -14.10
N PHE A 109 -14.87 -14.22 -14.71
CA PHE A 109 -13.66 -15.06 -14.64
C PHE A 109 -12.98 -15.02 -16.01
N HIS A 110 -11.66 -14.91 -16.03
CA HIS A 110 -10.88 -14.65 -17.24
C HIS A 110 -10.07 -15.87 -17.69
N GLY A 111 -10.21 -17.01 -16.99
CA GLY A 111 -9.47 -18.23 -17.30
C GLY A 111 -7.97 -18.08 -17.00
N LEU A 112 -7.13 -18.61 -17.86
CA LEU A 112 -5.68 -18.58 -17.65
C LEU A 112 -5.12 -17.19 -17.98
N VAL A 113 -4.60 -16.50 -16.97
CA VAL A 113 -4.03 -15.14 -17.05
C VAL A 113 -2.62 -15.11 -16.49
N THR A 114 -1.77 -14.19 -16.97
CA THR A 114 -0.44 -13.97 -16.38
C THR A 114 -0.52 -13.10 -15.14
N VAL A 115 0.49 -13.16 -14.27
CA VAL A 115 0.65 -12.24 -13.13
C VAL A 115 0.61 -10.79 -13.58
N GLU A 116 1.33 -10.43 -14.66
CA GLU A 116 1.31 -9.09 -15.24
C GLU A 116 -0.12 -8.65 -15.58
N ASN A 117 -0.85 -9.45 -16.32
CA ASN A 117 -2.22 -9.15 -16.72
C ASN A 117 -3.19 -9.09 -15.52
N ALA A 118 -3.02 -10.00 -14.55
CA ALA A 118 -3.82 -10.03 -13.33
C ALA A 118 -3.61 -8.77 -12.46
N LEU A 119 -2.36 -8.30 -12.36
CA LEU A 119 -2.03 -7.10 -11.59
C LEU A 119 -2.46 -5.82 -12.31
N GLU A 120 -2.24 -5.73 -13.63
CA GLU A 120 -2.67 -4.61 -14.47
C GLU A 120 -4.17 -4.35 -14.34
N ASN A 121 -4.98 -5.42 -14.38
CA ASN A 121 -6.43 -5.35 -14.27
C ASN A 121 -6.93 -5.41 -12.81
N SER A 122 -6.02 -5.59 -11.86
CA SER A 122 -6.36 -5.69 -10.43
C SER A 122 -7.40 -6.77 -10.12
N TRP A 123 -7.37 -7.92 -10.82
CA TRP A 123 -8.31 -9.01 -10.55
C TRP A 123 -8.07 -9.61 -9.16
N ASN A 124 -9.17 -9.92 -8.48
CA ASN A 124 -9.13 -10.38 -7.10
C ASN A 124 -8.82 -11.87 -6.98
N ILE A 125 -9.40 -12.71 -7.84
CA ILE A 125 -9.24 -14.16 -7.74
C ILE A 125 -7.78 -14.57 -7.96
N PRO A 126 -7.06 -14.09 -9.01
CA PRO A 126 -5.63 -14.38 -9.14
C PRO A 126 -4.81 -13.93 -7.94
N ALA A 127 -5.08 -12.73 -7.39
CA ALA A 127 -4.37 -12.21 -6.22
C ALA A 127 -4.58 -13.09 -4.99
N ILE A 128 -5.84 -13.50 -4.71
CA ILE A 128 -6.17 -14.38 -3.58
C ILE A 128 -5.51 -15.75 -3.74
N LYS A 129 -5.51 -16.34 -4.94
CA LYS A 129 -4.83 -17.61 -5.22
C LYS A 129 -3.32 -17.50 -5.00
N THR A 130 -2.70 -16.44 -5.51
CA THR A 130 -1.28 -16.17 -5.29
C THR A 130 -0.96 -16.08 -3.81
N PHE A 131 -1.74 -15.31 -3.06
CA PHE A 131 -1.56 -15.17 -1.61
C PHE A 131 -1.77 -16.49 -0.87
N ASP A 132 -2.76 -17.29 -1.26
CA ASP A 132 -3.01 -18.60 -0.67
C ASP A 132 -1.80 -19.54 -0.83
N GLU A 133 -1.22 -19.59 -2.04
CA GLU A 133 0.00 -20.37 -2.30
C GLU A 133 1.20 -19.84 -1.50
N VAL A 134 1.39 -18.53 -1.41
CA VAL A 134 2.43 -17.93 -0.56
C VAL A 134 2.21 -18.31 0.90
N GLN A 135 0.99 -18.16 1.42
CA GLN A 135 0.68 -18.48 2.81
C GLN A 135 0.91 -19.97 3.13
N GLN A 136 0.55 -20.87 2.22
CA GLN A 136 0.82 -22.30 2.35
C GLN A 136 2.33 -22.61 2.33
N LYS A 137 3.12 -21.86 1.56
CA LYS A 137 4.56 -22.07 1.41
C LYS A 137 5.36 -21.57 2.61
N ILE A 138 5.11 -20.35 3.07
CA ILE A 138 5.95 -19.68 4.07
C ILE A 138 5.27 -19.50 5.44
N GLY A 139 3.94 -19.56 5.50
CA GLY A 139 3.16 -19.35 6.72
C GLY A 139 2.96 -17.89 7.13
N SER A 140 2.00 -17.65 8.01
CA SER A 140 1.62 -16.29 8.44
C SER A 140 2.72 -15.56 9.21
N ASP A 141 3.58 -16.27 9.96
CA ASP A 141 4.69 -15.64 10.69
C ASP A 141 5.66 -14.94 9.72
N LYS A 142 6.07 -15.63 8.65
CA LYS A 142 6.98 -15.05 7.66
C LYS A 142 6.32 -13.95 6.80
N ILE A 143 5.02 -14.06 6.54
CA ILE A 143 4.28 -12.97 5.89
C ILE A 143 4.30 -11.73 6.78
N GLN A 144 4.05 -11.87 8.08
CA GLN A 144 4.15 -10.75 9.02
C GLN A 144 5.56 -10.15 9.03
N GLU A 145 6.61 -10.97 9.17
CA GLU A 145 8.01 -10.52 9.15
C GLU A 145 8.35 -9.75 7.86
N ALA A 146 7.88 -10.25 6.71
CA ALA A 146 8.11 -9.60 5.42
C ALA A 146 7.40 -8.23 5.35
N MET A 147 6.17 -8.11 5.83
CA MET A 147 5.47 -6.83 5.87
C MET A 147 6.13 -5.85 6.84
N GLU A 148 6.54 -6.31 8.02
CA GLU A 148 7.28 -5.48 8.98
C GLU A 148 8.61 -5.01 8.43
N SER A 149 9.30 -5.81 7.61
CA SER A 149 10.56 -5.44 6.96
C SER A 149 10.44 -4.28 5.96
N ILE A 150 9.24 -3.99 5.48
CA ILE A 150 8.93 -2.85 4.60
C ILE A 150 8.12 -1.75 5.31
N GLY A 151 8.13 -1.76 6.65
CA GLY A 151 7.50 -0.73 7.48
C GLY A 151 6.00 -0.87 7.69
N ILE A 152 5.40 -2.01 7.35
CA ILE A 152 3.97 -2.25 7.51
C ILE A 152 3.72 -3.14 8.73
N SER A 153 3.06 -2.61 9.75
CA SER A 153 2.65 -3.40 10.91
C SER A 153 1.47 -4.31 10.56
N MET A 154 1.66 -5.61 10.69
CA MET A 154 0.65 -6.63 10.45
C MET A 154 0.62 -7.62 11.61
N ASN A 155 -0.57 -8.09 12.01
CA ASN A 155 -0.71 -9.14 13.01
C ASN A 155 -1.07 -10.46 12.33
N LYS A 156 -0.24 -11.49 12.52
CA LYS A 156 -0.42 -12.82 11.91
C LYS A 156 -1.78 -13.46 12.18
N GLU A 157 -2.40 -13.18 13.31
CA GLU A 157 -3.72 -13.70 13.67
C GLU A 157 -4.84 -13.19 12.75
N ASN A 158 -4.61 -12.08 12.06
CA ASN A 158 -5.54 -11.47 11.12
C ASN A 158 -5.17 -11.73 9.65
N ILE A 159 -4.12 -12.51 9.39
CA ILE A 159 -3.68 -12.85 8.04
C ILE A 159 -4.56 -13.98 7.50
N GLY A 160 -5.23 -13.71 6.38
CA GLY A 160 -6.08 -14.67 5.70
C GLY A 160 -6.38 -14.24 4.27
N LEU A 161 -7.16 -15.03 3.53
CA LEU A 161 -7.43 -14.79 2.10
C LEU A 161 -7.95 -13.38 1.78
N ALA A 162 -8.72 -12.77 2.70
CA ALA A 162 -9.19 -11.41 2.53
C ALA A 162 -8.06 -10.37 2.55
N SER A 163 -6.92 -10.71 3.16
CA SER A 163 -5.75 -9.82 3.20
C SER A 163 -5.20 -9.52 1.82
N ALA A 164 -5.25 -10.48 0.89
CA ALA A 164 -4.83 -10.32 -0.50
C ALA A 164 -5.52 -9.16 -1.24
N ILE A 165 -6.73 -8.82 -0.84
CA ILE A 165 -7.51 -7.73 -1.44
C ILE A 165 -7.67 -6.53 -0.50
N GLY A 166 -6.82 -6.46 0.53
CA GLY A 166 -6.76 -5.35 1.48
C GLY A 166 -7.83 -5.34 2.55
N GLY A 167 -8.47 -6.46 2.82
CA GLY A 167 -9.43 -6.62 3.93
C GLY A 167 -8.71 -6.75 5.28
N TRP A 168 -8.06 -5.70 5.74
CA TRP A 168 -7.25 -5.67 6.96
C TRP A 168 -7.95 -4.96 8.10
N SER A 169 -8.01 -5.60 9.26
CA SER A 169 -8.66 -5.03 10.45
C SER A 169 -7.97 -3.77 10.97
N TYR A 170 -6.65 -3.69 10.86
CA TYR A 170 -5.85 -2.54 11.34
C TYR A 170 -5.56 -1.50 10.25
N GLY A 171 -5.64 -1.87 8.99
CA GLY A 171 -5.34 -0.99 7.87
C GLY A 171 -3.87 -0.61 7.72
N ILE A 172 -3.60 0.24 6.75
CA ILE A 172 -2.29 0.87 6.48
C ILE A 172 -2.52 2.37 6.33
N SER A 173 -1.61 3.19 6.83
CA SER A 173 -1.64 4.64 6.59
C SER A 173 -1.04 4.99 5.22
N PRO A 174 -1.42 6.14 4.63
CA PRO A 174 -0.78 6.63 3.42
C PRO A 174 0.75 6.75 3.51
N LEU A 175 1.27 7.10 4.67
CA LEU A 175 2.71 7.19 4.91
C LEU A 175 3.39 5.81 4.89
N GLU A 176 2.83 4.81 5.60
CA GLU A 176 3.33 3.43 5.55
C GLU A 176 3.27 2.87 4.12
N MET A 177 2.17 3.15 3.39
CA MET A 177 2.01 2.74 2.00
C MET A 177 3.06 3.37 1.09
N ALA A 178 3.36 4.66 1.26
CA ALA A 178 4.40 5.33 0.51
C ALA A 178 5.78 4.69 0.76
N GLY A 179 6.08 4.29 2.01
CA GLY A 179 7.30 3.57 2.38
C GLY A 179 7.42 2.20 1.71
N ALA A 180 6.33 1.41 1.71
CA ALA A 180 6.29 0.11 1.06
C ALA A 180 6.54 0.21 -0.46
N TYR A 181 5.89 1.16 -1.14
CA TYR A 181 6.15 1.40 -2.57
C TYR A 181 7.54 1.98 -2.85
N ALA A 182 8.07 2.82 -1.95
CA ALA A 182 9.45 3.30 -2.04
C ALA A 182 10.45 2.13 -2.00
N THR A 183 10.19 1.11 -1.18
CA THR A 183 11.00 -0.12 -1.12
C THR A 183 11.07 -0.82 -2.48
N ILE A 184 9.94 -0.96 -3.17
CA ILE A 184 9.90 -1.57 -4.51
C ILE A 184 10.77 -0.77 -5.48
N SER A 185 10.63 0.56 -5.51
CA SER A 185 11.38 1.43 -6.42
C SER A 185 12.86 1.59 -6.02
N ASN A 186 13.23 1.23 -4.80
CA ASN A 186 14.61 1.24 -4.27
C ASN A 186 15.24 -0.16 -4.27
N ASN A 187 14.94 -1.00 -5.25
CA ASN A 187 15.49 -2.34 -5.41
C ASN A 187 15.32 -3.26 -4.18
N GLY A 188 14.19 -3.14 -3.48
CA GLY A 188 13.87 -3.92 -2.28
C GLY A 188 14.50 -3.39 -0.98
N LEU A 189 15.18 -2.25 -1.01
CA LEU A 189 15.79 -1.65 0.18
C LEU A 189 14.80 -0.70 0.86
N TYR A 190 14.29 -1.11 2.01
CA TYR A 190 13.46 -0.25 2.85
C TYR A 190 14.29 0.79 3.59
N THR A 191 13.80 2.02 3.62
CA THR A 191 14.31 3.08 4.46
C THR A 191 13.18 3.70 5.24
N GLU A 192 13.32 3.79 6.56
CA GLU A 192 12.32 4.37 7.44
C GLU A 192 12.02 5.82 7.06
N SER A 193 10.74 6.14 7.00
CA SER A 193 10.27 7.49 6.68
C SER A 193 10.62 8.48 7.79
N HIS A 194 11.24 9.60 7.46
CA HIS A 194 11.68 10.59 8.44
C HIS A 194 11.53 12.04 7.93
N THR A 195 11.32 12.97 8.87
CA THR A 195 11.09 14.39 8.58
C THR A 195 12.27 15.27 8.96
N ILE A 196 13.06 14.87 9.96
CA ILE A 196 14.14 15.69 10.52
C ILE A 196 15.41 15.49 9.71
N ASN A 197 16.00 16.59 9.25
CA ASN A 197 17.30 16.61 8.62
C ASN A 197 18.40 16.66 9.68
N TYR A 198 18.41 17.73 10.49
CA TYR A 198 19.33 17.88 11.62
C TYR A 198 18.77 18.83 12.68
N ILE A 199 19.35 18.78 13.87
CA ILE A 199 19.05 19.65 14.99
C ILE A 199 20.32 20.45 15.32
N GLU A 200 20.17 21.76 15.35
CA GLU A 200 21.22 22.69 15.78
C GLU A 200 20.92 23.15 17.20
N VAL A 201 21.87 22.92 18.12
CA VAL A 201 21.79 23.24 19.55
C VAL A 201 22.49 24.57 19.84
#